data_691c7732bf23ce4999e40bf46a093ebf
#
_entry.id   691c7732bf23ce4999e40bf46a093ebf
#
_cell.length_a   1.000
_cell.length_b   1.000
_cell.length_c   1.000
_cell.angle_alpha   90.00
_cell.angle_beta   90.00
_cell.angle_gamma   90.00
#
_symmetry.space_group_name_H-M   'P 1'
#
loop_
_entity.id
_entity.type
_entity.pdbx_description
1 polymer ?
#
loop_
_entity_poly.entity_id
_entity_poly.type
_entity_poly.pdbx_seq_one_letter_code
_entity_poly.pdbx_strand_id
1 'polypeptide(L)'
;MIDLATFLLARVAEKEHAADRATMSVMNGTNVWSALPSDMREWIHMNTPARGLAECEALRRIIENVAAGDFPIAVGFYLAQPYAAHPDFDPAWRL
;
A
#
# COMPACT_ATOMS: atom_id res chain seq x y z
N MET A 1 15.68 6.10 15.54
CA MET A 1 14.20 5.92 15.56
C MET A 1 13.63 6.60 14.33
N ILE A 2 12.84 5.89 13.54
CA ILE A 2 12.20 6.42 12.33
C ILE A 2 10.91 7.14 12.74
N ASP A 3 10.66 8.33 12.20
CA ASP A 3 9.38 8.99 12.45
C ASP A 3 8.23 8.30 11.69
N LEU A 4 7.00 8.56 12.14
CA LEU A 4 5.80 7.92 11.61
C LEU A 4 5.64 8.14 10.09
N ALA A 5 5.81 9.37 9.63
CA ALA A 5 5.64 9.70 8.21
C ALA A 5 6.67 8.96 7.35
N THR A 6 7.94 8.96 7.75
CA THR A 6 9.01 8.23 7.05
C THR A 6 8.72 6.74 6.99
N PHE A 7 8.27 6.14 8.11
CA PHE A 7 7.87 4.73 8.17
C PHE A 7 6.75 4.43 7.16
N LEU A 8 5.69 5.23 7.20
CA LEU A 8 4.52 5.01 6.33
C LEU A 8 4.85 5.21 4.85
N LEU A 9 5.65 6.22 4.51
CA LEU A 9 6.07 6.45 3.13
C LEU A 9 6.93 5.29 2.60
N ALA A 10 7.76 4.70 3.44
CA ALA A 10 8.52 3.50 3.06
C ALA A 10 7.60 2.32 2.76
N ARG A 11 6.52 2.14 3.54
CA ARG A 11 5.54 1.07 3.28
C ARG A 11 4.78 1.31 1.98
N VAL A 12 4.43 2.56 1.69
CA VAL A 12 3.80 2.93 0.41
C VAL A 12 4.73 2.63 -0.77
N ALA A 13 6.00 2.99 -0.66
CA ALA A 13 7.00 2.72 -1.70
C ALA A 13 7.14 1.22 -1.99
N GLU A 14 7.10 0.37 -0.97
CA GLU A 14 7.11 -1.08 -1.14
C GLU A 14 5.90 -1.59 -1.93
N LYS A 15 4.72 -1.06 -1.65
CA LYS A 15 3.49 -1.41 -2.39
C LYS A 15 3.55 -0.96 -3.83
N GLU A 16 4.06 0.26 -4.08
CA GLU A 16 4.24 0.78 -5.44
C GLU A 16 5.19 -0.12 -6.24
N HIS A 17 6.29 -0.51 -5.63
CA HIS A 17 7.26 -1.40 -6.26
C HIS A 17 6.68 -2.78 -6.57
N ALA A 18 5.89 -3.35 -5.65
CA ALA A 18 5.20 -4.61 -5.86
C ALA A 18 4.18 -4.51 -6.98
N ALA A 19 3.44 -3.39 -7.09
CA ALA A 19 2.48 -3.16 -8.16
C ALA A 19 3.17 -3.06 -9.53
N ASP A 20 4.32 -2.40 -9.60
CA ASP A 20 5.11 -2.31 -10.84
C ASP A 20 5.59 -3.68 -11.30
N ARG A 21 6.09 -4.51 -10.37
CA ARG A 21 6.50 -5.88 -10.68
C ARG A 21 5.34 -6.73 -11.15
N ALA A 22 4.17 -6.60 -10.53
CA ALA A 22 2.96 -7.31 -10.90
C ALA A 22 2.49 -6.92 -12.30
N THR A 23 2.58 -5.64 -12.67
CA THR A 23 2.26 -5.16 -14.01
C THR A 23 3.12 -5.85 -15.06
N MET A 24 4.42 -5.92 -14.84
CA MET A 24 5.35 -6.59 -15.76
C MET A 24 5.04 -8.10 -15.88
N SER A 25 4.71 -8.74 -14.76
CA SER A 25 4.35 -10.17 -14.76
C SER A 25 3.09 -10.45 -15.55
N VAL A 26 2.08 -9.59 -15.44
CA VAL A 26 0.82 -9.71 -16.20
C VAL A 26 1.08 -9.52 -17.69
N MET A 27 1.91 -8.56 -18.08
CA MET A 27 2.25 -8.32 -19.48
C MET A 27 2.98 -9.50 -20.12
N ASN A 28 3.75 -10.24 -19.32
CA ASN A 28 4.53 -11.40 -19.80
C ASN A 28 3.77 -12.73 -19.72
N GLY A 29 2.64 -12.79 -18.99
CA GLY A 29 1.89 -14.02 -18.74
C GLY A 29 0.45 -13.99 -19.24
N THR A 30 0.19 -13.38 -20.39
CA THR A 30 -1.16 -13.12 -20.91
C THR A 30 -2.03 -14.38 -21.10
N ASN A 31 -1.43 -15.56 -21.30
CA ASN A 31 -2.18 -16.79 -21.56
C ASN A 31 -2.75 -17.45 -20.31
N VAL A 32 -2.34 -17.04 -19.13
CA VAL A 32 -2.79 -17.63 -17.86
C VAL A 32 -4.14 -17.08 -17.44
N TRP A 33 -4.47 -15.86 -17.88
CA TRP A 33 -5.69 -15.17 -17.46
C TRP A 33 -6.97 -15.93 -17.80
N SER A 34 -7.07 -16.45 -19.01
CA SER A 34 -8.26 -17.18 -19.48
C SER A 34 -8.47 -18.51 -18.78
N ALA A 35 -7.44 -19.07 -18.16
CA ALA A 35 -7.51 -20.34 -17.44
C ALA A 35 -7.99 -20.19 -16.00
N LEU A 36 -8.10 -18.97 -15.48
CA LEU A 36 -8.49 -18.71 -14.10
C LEU A 36 -10.01 -18.83 -13.93
N PRO A 37 -10.50 -19.35 -12.77
CA PRO A 37 -11.91 -19.29 -12.41
C PRO A 37 -12.44 -17.85 -12.43
N SER A 38 -13.73 -17.68 -12.72
CA SER A 38 -14.34 -16.34 -12.86
C SER A 38 -14.27 -15.51 -11.58
N ASP A 39 -14.45 -16.14 -10.41
CA ASP A 39 -14.35 -15.45 -9.11
C ASP A 39 -12.93 -14.97 -8.84
N MET A 40 -11.92 -15.73 -9.22
CA MET A 40 -10.51 -15.35 -9.08
C MET A 40 -10.16 -14.21 -10.03
N ARG A 41 -10.67 -14.23 -11.27
CA ARG A 41 -10.48 -13.13 -12.22
C ARG A 41 -11.12 -11.84 -11.69
N GLU A 42 -12.31 -11.95 -11.09
CA GLU A 42 -13.00 -10.81 -10.49
C GLU A 42 -12.18 -10.21 -9.34
N TRP A 43 -11.65 -11.07 -8.45
CA TRP A 43 -10.79 -10.61 -7.34
C TRP A 43 -9.55 -9.89 -7.85
N ILE A 44 -8.86 -10.45 -8.86
CA ILE A 44 -7.67 -9.85 -9.46
C ILE A 44 -8.04 -8.53 -10.13
N HIS A 45 -9.18 -8.46 -10.80
CA HIS A 45 -9.64 -7.22 -11.43
C HIS A 45 -9.87 -6.10 -10.43
N MET A 46 -10.40 -6.43 -9.25
CA MET A 46 -10.58 -5.48 -8.15
C MET A 46 -9.26 -5.06 -7.50
N ASN A 47 -8.22 -5.85 -7.66
CA ASN A 47 -6.89 -5.64 -7.07
C ASN A 47 -5.81 -5.45 -8.14
N THR A 48 -6.14 -4.76 -9.23
CA THR A 48 -5.18 -4.52 -10.33
C THR A 48 -4.01 -3.66 -9.86
N PRO A 49 -2.83 -3.81 -10.49
CA PRO A 49 -1.69 -2.93 -10.20
C PRO A 49 -2.00 -1.45 -10.38
N ALA A 50 -2.80 -1.09 -11.38
CA ALA A 50 -3.22 0.30 -11.60
C ALA A 50 -4.02 0.85 -10.41
N ARG A 51 -4.94 0.05 -9.88
CA ARG A 51 -5.72 0.42 -8.69
C ARG A 51 -4.81 0.52 -7.46
N GLY A 52 -3.89 -0.42 -7.31
CA GLY A 52 -2.91 -0.40 -6.22
C GLY A 52 -2.05 0.86 -6.24
N LEU A 53 -1.60 1.30 -7.41
CA LEU A 53 -0.83 2.53 -7.56
C LEU A 53 -1.68 3.77 -7.22
N ALA A 54 -2.95 3.81 -7.64
CA ALA A 54 -3.86 4.90 -7.31
C ALA A 54 -4.10 4.98 -5.79
N GLU A 55 -4.27 3.85 -5.13
CA GLU A 55 -4.42 3.78 -3.67
C GLU A 55 -3.14 4.25 -2.96
N CYS A 56 -1.97 3.88 -3.48
CA CYS A 56 -0.68 4.32 -2.95
C CYS A 56 -0.52 5.84 -3.06
N GLU A 57 -0.93 6.44 -4.17
CA GLU A 57 -0.90 7.88 -4.33
C GLU A 57 -1.81 8.58 -3.32
N ALA A 58 -3.03 8.07 -3.12
CA ALA A 58 -3.96 8.61 -2.14
C ALA A 58 -3.38 8.50 -0.72
N LEU A 59 -2.80 7.36 -0.36
CA LEU A 59 -2.15 7.16 0.93
C LEU A 59 -0.98 8.13 1.12
N ARG A 60 -0.16 8.33 0.11
CA ARG A 60 0.96 9.27 0.15
C ARG A 60 0.49 10.67 0.49
N ARG A 61 -0.59 11.14 -0.14
CA ARG A 61 -1.17 12.46 0.12
C ARG A 61 -1.69 12.58 1.55
N ILE A 62 -2.36 11.53 2.05
CA ILE A 62 -2.84 11.51 3.43
C ILE A 62 -1.66 11.60 4.41
N ILE A 63 -0.60 10.83 4.18
CA ILE A 63 0.59 10.84 5.03
C ILE A 63 1.27 12.21 5.02
N GLU A 64 1.38 12.82 3.86
CA GLU A 64 1.95 14.17 3.73
C GLU A 64 1.13 15.21 4.49
N ASN A 65 -0.20 15.12 4.45
CA ASN A 65 -1.08 16.00 5.19
C ASN A 65 -0.99 15.79 6.71
N VAL A 66 -0.81 14.54 7.15
CA VAL A 66 -0.53 14.25 8.57
C VAL A 66 0.80 14.88 8.99
N ALA A 67 1.84 14.72 8.19
CA ALA A 67 3.16 15.26 8.46
C ALA A 67 3.15 16.79 8.49
N ALA A 68 2.34 17.42 7.65
CA ALA A 68 2.19 18.88 7.58
C ALA A 68 1.32 19.44 8.72
N GLY A 69 0.64 18.59 9.48
CA GLY A 69 -0.27 19.02 10.53
C GLY A 69 -1.68 19.37 10.08
N ASP A 70 -2.01 19.14 8.81
CA ASP A 70 -3.34 19.41 8.26
C ASP A 70 -4.37 18.37 8.71
N PHE A 71 -3.92 17.15 9.00
CA PHE A 71 -4.74 16.06 9.55
C PHE A 71 -4.24 15.69 10.95
N PRO A 72 -5.14 15.21 11.84
CA PRO A 72 -4.73 14.72 13.15
C PRO A 72 -3.72 13.57 13.05
N ILE A 73 -2.75 13.54 13.97
CA ILE A 73 -1.73 12.47 13.99
C ILE A 73 -2.36 11.08 14.17
N ALA A 74 -3.54 11.00 14.77
CA ALA A 74 -4.27 9.74 14.92
C ALA A 74 -4.52 9.04 13.58
N VAL A 75 -4.70 9.80 12.51
CA VAL A 75 -4.86 9.23 11.15
C VAL A 75 -3.62 8.41 10.78
N GLY A 76 -2.43 8.94 11.06
CA GLY A 76 -1.17 8.23 10.83
C GLY A 76 -1.06 6.96 11.68
N PHE A 77 -1.50 7.00 12.92
CA PHE A 77 -1.50 5.82 13.78
C PHE A 77 -2.41 4.72 13.23
N TYR A 78 -3.61 5.07 12.75
CA TYR A 78 -4.50 4.10 12.10
C TYR A 78 -3.86 3.48 10.86
N LEU A 79 -3.22 4.28 10.04
CA LEU A 79 -2.53 3.80 8.83
C LEU A 79 -1.38 2.85 9.16
N ALA A 80 -0.74 2.99 10.31
CA ALA A 80 0.38 2.18 10.74
C ALA A 80 -0.05 0.82 11.33
N GLN A 81 -1.29 0.67 11.82
CA GLN A 81 -1.71 -0.55 12.52
C GLN A 81 -1.50 -1.85 11.72
N PRO A 82 -1.77 -1.90 10.40
CA PRO A 82 -1.51 -3.13 9.64
C PRO A 82 -0.04 -3.59 9.66
N TYR A 83 0.88 -2.70 10.04
CA TYR A 83 2.31 -2.97 10.06
C TYR A 83 2.86 -3.18 11.48
N ALA A 84 2.00 -3.48 12.45
CA ALA A 84 2.39 -3.60 13.86
C ALA A 84 3.47 -4.68 14.09
N ALA A 85 3.57 -5.68 13.23
CA ALA A 85 4.58 -6.71 13.30
C ALA A 85 5.90 -6.34 12.59
N HIS A 86 5.96 -5.20 11.91
CA HIS A 86 7.16 -4.77 11.19
C HIS A 86 8.25 -4.36 12.20
N PRO A 87 9.55 -4.72 11.93
CA PRO A 87 10.65 -4.40 12.85
C PRO A 87 10.80 -2.90 13.16
N ASP A 88 10.46 -2.04 12.20
CA ASP A 88 10.60 -0.59 12.34
C ASP A 88 9.35 0.07 12.95
N PHE A 89 8.30 -0.70 13.24
CA PHE A 89 7.10 -0.17 13.88
C PHE A 89 7.40 0.23 15.31
N ASP A 90 7.12 1.50 15.66
CA ASP A 90 7.30 1.98 17.02
C ASP A 90 6.08 1.56 17.87
N PRO A 91 6.29 0.88 19.00
CA PRO A 91 5.18 0.51 19.90
C PRO A 91 4.34 1.69 20.36
N ALA A 92 4.88 2.90 20.35
CA ALA A 92 4.15 4.12 20.70
C ALA A 92 3.01 4.43 19.70
N TRP A 93 3.07 3.88 18.49
CA TRP A 93 2.03 4.05 17.47
C TRP A 93 0.86 3.08 17.63
N ARG A 94 0.97 2.13 18.53
CA ARG A 94 -0.07 1.11 18.76
C ARG A 94 -1.28 1.75 19.43
N LEU A 95 -2.45 1.49 18.88
CA LEU A 95 -3.73 1.94 19.42
C LEU A 95 -4.33 0.94 20.40
#